data_2b35e89fc0a641e224512092f21cad90
#
_entry.id   2b35e89fc0a641e224512092f21cad90
#
_cell.length_a   1.000
_cell.length_b   1.000
_cell.length_c   1.000
_cell.angle_alpha   90.00
_cell.angle_beta   90.00
_cell.angle_gamma   90.00
#
_symmetry.space_group_name_H-M   'P 1'
#
loop_
_entity.id
_entity.type
_entity.pdbx_description
1 polymer ?
#
loop_
_entity_poly.entity_id
_entity_poly.type
_entity_poly.pdbx_seq_one_letter_code
_entity_poly.pdbx_strand_id
1 'polypeptide(L)'
;MKKVALFLAGLGFCLMSQAEEPVKNFYFAGYKAVFIPSDTFRIEVGNPDLGTQKLKDEILSFTLKDASGKMPKDVVYIYTNDIHRISMSYSELIADQSFSVDSLSISLAAGSMGTMNVKAKYLHVSAGAGSQLILKGETDVLDCTTKGNSSVNTNELKVRKNVRNSKTVE
;
A
#
# COMPACT_ATOMS: atom_id res chain seq x y z
N MET A 1 -18.71 18.87 -7.59
CA MET A 1 -17.35 18.45 -8.03
C MET A 1 -16.36 19.15 -7.13
N LYS A 2 -15.77 18.43 -6.16
CA LYS A 2 -14.78 18.99 -5.24
C LYS A 2 -13.41 18.91 -5.89
N LYS A 3 -12.73 20.03 -6.03
CA LYS A 3 -11.40 20.12 -6.64
C LYS A 3 -10.35 19.96 -5.55
N VAL A 4 -9.60 18.88 -5.59
CA VAL A 4 -8.37 18.74 -4.79
C VAL A 4 -7.31 19.63 -5.43
N ALA A 5 -6.87 20.65 -4.73
CA ALA A 5 -5.77 21.50 -5.18
C ALA A 5 -4.44 20.82 -4.81
N LEU A 6 -3.78 20.22 -5.81
CA LEU A 6 -2.44 19.67 -5.70
C LEU A 6 -1.44 20.81 -5.95
N PHE A 7 -0.80 21.32 -4.89
CA PHE A 7 0.26 22.35 -5.04
C PHE A 7 1.63 21.66 -5.19
N LEU A 8 2.25 21.85 -6.36
CA LEU A 8 3.62 21.48 -6.67
C LEU A 8 4.54 22.70 -6.49
N ALA A 9 5.36 22.74 -5.46
CA ALA A 9 6.43 23.74 -5.30
C ALA A 9 7.79 23.05 -5.13
N GLY A 10 8.79 23.47 -5.91
CA GLY A 10 10.08 22.83 -6.11
C GLY A 10 10.98 22.73 -4.88
N LEU A 11 11.79 21.68 -4.83
CA LEU A 11 12.80 21.29 -3.83
C LEU A 11 12.25 20.71 -2.52
N GLY A 12 12.13 19.37 -2.47
CA GLY A 12 11.71 18.65 -1.27
C GLY A 12 10.20 18.73 -1.05
N PHE A 13 9.43 17.96 -1.84
CA PHE A 13 7.98 18.13 -1.93
C PHE A 13 7.24 17.62 -0.71
N CYS A 14 6.61 18.55 0.00
CA CYS A 14 5.57 18.27 0.97
C CYS A 14 4.22 18.67 0.36
N LEU A 15 3.39 17.69 -0.04
CA LEU A 15 2.00 17.95 -0.40
C LEU A 15 1.17 18.08 0.88
N MET A 16 0.89 19.30 1.31
CA MET A 16 -0.07 19.55 2.37
C MET A 16 -1.47 19.62 1.76
N SER A 17 -2.33 18.66 2.11
CA SER A 17 -3.76 18.76 1.88
C SER A 17 -4.38 19.62 2.99
N GLN A 18 -4.90 20.80 2.65
CA GLN A 18 -5.80 21.53 3.54
C GLN A 18 -7.22 20.98 3.38
N ALA A 19 -7.75 20.37 4.44
CA ALA A 19 -9.18 20.20 4.75
C ALA A 19 -10.08 19.56 3.68
N GLU A 20 -9.69 18.42 3.13
CA GLU A 20 -10.61 17.41 2.59
C GLU A 20 -10.29 16.09 3.28
N GLU A 21 -11.25 15.15 3.32
CA GLU A 21 -11.03 13.86 3.99
C GLU A 21 -9.71 13.24 3.51
N PRO A 22 -8.87 12.74 4.42
CA PRO A 22 -7.57 12.20 4.05
C PRO A 22 -7.74 11.04 3.08
N VAL A 23 -6.87 10.98 2.07
CA VAL A 23 -6.84 9.85 1.14
C VAL A 23 -6.51 8.57 1.91
N LYS A 24 -7.35 7.55 1.74
CA LYS A 24 -7.26 6.26 2.44
C LYS A 24 -6.92 5.10 1.52
N ASN A 25 -7.01 5.31 0.20
CA ASN A 25 -6.82 4.29 -0.82
C ASN A 25 -5.64 4.66 -1.71
N PHE A 26 -4.68 3.73 -1.86
CA PHE A 26 -3.42 3.96 -2.57
C PHE A 26 -3.18 2.87 -3.62
N TYR A 27 -2.65 3.30 -4.77
CA TYR A 27 -2.15 2.41 -5.80
C TYR A 27 -0.72 2.79 -6.20
N PHE A 28 0.17 1.80 -6.29
CA PHE A 28 1.55 1.99 -6.69
C PHE A 28 1.92 1.04 -7.84
N ALA A 29 2.57 1.59 -8.86
CA ALA A 29 3.18 0.83 -9.94
C ALA A 29 4.64 1.23 -10.13
N GLY A 30 5.57 0.33 -9.77
CA GLY A 30 7.02 0.52 -9.88
C GLY A 30 7.68 1.32 -8.76
N TYR A 31 6.96 1.70 -7.72
CA TYR A 31 7.48 2.45 -6.58
C TYR A 31 7.78 1.59 -5.36
N LYS A 32 8.73 2.05 -4.55
CA LYS A 32 8.87 1.67 -3.16
C LYS A 32 7.98 2.59 -2.32
N ALA A 33 6.92 2.05 -1.74
CA ALA A 33 6.00 2.78 -0.89
C ALA A 33 6.34 2.54 0.58
N VAL A 34 6.69 3.60 1.29
CA VAL A 34 7.01 3.58 2.72
C VAL A 34 5.90 4.26 3.49
N PHE A 35 5.16 3.51 4.29
CA PHE A 35 4.10 4.03 5.13
C PHE A 35 4.60 4.29 6.55
N ILE A 36 4.30 5.47 7.06
CA ILE A 36 4.74 5.96 8.37
C ILE A 36 3.50 6.47 9.13
N PRO A 37 3.18 5.90 10.30
CA PRO A 37 2.08 6.39 11.12
C PRO A 37 2.26 7.87 11.47
N SER A 38 1.23 8.67 11.25
CA SER A 38 1.25 10.11 11.52
C SER A 38 -0.16 10.66 11.63
N ASP A 39 -0.39 11.57 12.57
CA ASP A 39 -1.65 12.32 12.70
C ASP A 39 -1.81 13.39 11.62
N THR A 40 -0.73 13.73 10.93
CA THR A 40 -0.75 14.69 9.82
C THR A 40 -0.54 13.93 8.50
N PHE A 41 -1.54 14.02 7.61
CA PHE A 41 -1.42 13.46 6.27
C PHE A 41 -0.39 14.24 5.46
N ARG A 42 0.63 13.54 4.94
CA ARG A 42 1.69 14.11 4.12
C ARG A 42 2.23 13.06 3.16
N ILE A 43 2.66 13.51 2.00
CA ILE A 43 3.29 12.66 0.98
C ILE A 43 4.59 13.29 0.52
N GLU A 44 5.65 12.49 0.44
CA GLU A 44 6.94 12.87 -0.12
C GLU A 44 7.30 11.90 -1.24
N VAL A 45 7.65 12.40 -2.40
CA VAL A 45 8.09 11.62 -3.57
C VAL A 45 9.56 11.91 -3.82
N GLY A 46 10.38 10.88 -3.97
CA GLY A 46 11.81 11.02 -4.15
C GLY A 46 12.16 11.76 -5.45
N ASN A 47 11.65 11.30 -6.58
CA ASN A 47 11.81 11.99 -7.86
C ASN A 47 10.46 12.08 -8.61
N PRO A 48 9.79 13.23 -8.58
CA PRO A 48 8.48 13.42 -9.21
C PRO A 48 8.50 13.31 -10.75
N ASP A 49 9.65 13.47 -11.39
CA ASP A 49 9.78 13.43 -12.85
C ASP A 49 9.76 12.00 -13.42
N LEU A 50 10.02 10.99 -12.59
CA LEU A 50 10.07 9.59 -13.02
C LEU A 50 8.69 8.98 -13.28
N GLY A 51 7.62 9.58 -12.75
CA GLY A 51 6.30 9.00 -12.84
C GLY A 51 5.17 10.02 -12.87
N THR A 52 3.96 9.52 -12.65
CA THR A 52 2.74 10.32 -12.57
C THR A 52 2.03 10.07 -11.25
N GLN A 53 1.43 11.13 -10.72
CA GLN A 53 0.53 11.09 -9.58
C GLN A 53 -0.88 11.45 -10.05
N LYS A 54 -1.88 10.69 -9.64
CA LYS A 54 -3.27 10.94 -10.02
C LYS A 54 -4.21 10.56 -8.89
N LEU A 55 -5.08 11.49 -8.52
CA LEU A 55 -6.22 11.19 -7.66
C LEU A 55 -7.46 11.01 -8.53
N LYS A 56 -8.06 9.82 -8.46
CA LYS A 56 -9.29 9.49 -9.17
C LYS A 56 -10.11 8.51 -8.32
N ASP A 57 -11.41 8.77 -8.17
CA ASP A 57 -12.34 7.90 -7.45
C ASP A 57 -11.82 7.53 -6.04
N GLU A 58 -11.30 8.52 -5.30
CA GLU A 58 -10.71 8.39 -3.96
C GLU A 58 -9.43 7.53 -3.89
N ILE A 59 -8.87 7.14 -5.02
CA ILE A 59 -7.62 6.40 -5.10
C ILE A 59 -6.49 7.33 -5.54
N LEU A 60 -5.48 7.48 -4.69
CA LEU A 60 -4.24 8.17 -5.05
C LEU A 60 -3.26 7.18 -5.66
N SER A 61 -2.96 7.38 -6.94
CA SER A 61 -2.13 6.50 -7.74
C SER A 61 -0.76 7.11 -8.01
N PHE A 62 0.28 6.30 -7.86
CA PHE A 62 1.65 6.59 -8.23
C PHE A 62 2.10 5.56 -9.27
N THR A 63 2.43 6.03 -10.47
CA THR A 63 2.83 5.15 -11.57
C THR A 63 4.11 5.63 -12.21
N LEU A 64 5.15 4.82 -12.21
CA LEU A 64 6.38 5.09 -12.98
C LEU A 64 6.10 4.96 -14.48
N LYS A 65 6.75 5.80 -15.29
CA LYS A 65 6.66 5.75 -16.76
C LYS A 65 7.19 4.43 -17.34
N ASP A 66 8.12 3.78 -16.63
CA ASP A 66 8.67 2.47 -16.97
C ASP A 66 8.62 1.57 -15.73
N ALA A 67 7.45 1.00 -15.45
CA ALA A 67 7.22 0.10 -14.33
C ALA A 67 7.47 -1.38 -14.67
N SER A 68 7.94 -1.70 -15.89
CA SER A 68 8.07 -3.08 -16.36
C SER A 68 9.27 -3.82 -15.74
N GLY A 69 9.01 -4.75 -14.85
CA GLY A 69 9.90 -5.86 -14.51
C GLY A 69 11.22 -5.54 -13.79
N LYS A 70 11.44 -4.32 -13.32
CA LYS A 70 12.64 -3.91 -12.57
C LYS A 70 12.28 -3.56 -11.13
N MET A 71 13.24 -3.74 -10.21
CA MET A 71 13.11 -3.27 -8.83
C MET A 71 12.68 -1.80 -8.80
N PRO A 72 11.87 -1.39 -7.81
CA PRO A 72 11.43 0.00 -7.69
C PRO A 72 12.60 0.97 -7.75
N LYS A 73 12.53 1.97 -8.63
CA LYS A 73 13.62 2.94 -8.85
C LYS A 73 13.45 4.21 -8.03
N ASP A 74 12.27 4.40 -7.46
CA ASP A 74 11.94 5.61 -6.70
C ASP A 74 11.08 5.28 -5.47
N VAL A 75 11.08 6.18 -4.50
CA VAL A 75 10.42 6.02 -3.22
C VAL A 75 9.31 7.06 -3.03
N VAL A 76 8.19 6.60 -2.44
CA VAL A 76 7.12 7.46 -1.96
C VAL A 76 6.94 7.22 -0.47
N TYR A 77 7.06 8.27 0.34
CA TYR A 77 6.75 8.24 1.76
C TYR A 77 5.33 8.74 1.98
N ILE A 78 4.51 7.94 2.66
CA ILE A 78 3.13 8.25 3.01
C ILE A 78 3.02 8.35 4.52
N TYR A 79 2.74 9.53 5.03
CA TYR A 79 2.51 9.79 6.44
C TYR A 79 1.00 9.84 6.69
N THR A 80 0.48 8.87 7.43
CA THR A 80 -0.97 8.78 7.72
C THR A 80 -1.23 7.74 8.81
N ASN A 81 -2.32 7.90 9.56
CA ASN A 81 -2.85 6.86 10.45
C ASN A 81 -4.09 6.16 9.85
N ASP A 82 -4.60 6.63 8.72
CA ASP A 82 -5.84 6.15 8.14
C ASP A 82 -5.60 5.55 6.75
N ILE A 83 -5.57 4.22 6.70
CA ILE A 83 -5.35 3.44 5.47
C ILE A 83 -6.45 2.40 5.37
N HIS A 84 -7.17 2.38 4.22
CA HIS A 84 -8.19 1.37 3.94
C HIS A 84 -7.77 0.38 2.85
N ARG A 85 -7.02 0.87 1.85
CA ARG A 85 -6.58 0.02 0.74
C ARG A 85 -5.19 0.37 0.25
N ILE A 86 -4.39 -0.67 0.03
CA ILE A 86 -3.09 -0.59 -0.65
C ILE A 86 -3.11 -1.58 -1.81
N SER A 87 -2.88 -1.10 -3.02
CA SER A 87 -2.77 -1.94 -4.23
C SER A 87 -1.43 -1.69 -4.89
N MET A 88 -0.72 -2.76 -5.28
CA MET A 88 0.65 -2.68 -5.76
C MET A 88 0.89 -3.56 -6.98
N SER A 89 1.68 -3.06 -7.91
CA SER A 89 2.16 -3.79 -9.09
C SER A 89 3.63 -3.44 -9.33
N TYR A 90 4.51 -4.44 -9.44
CA TYR A 90 5.98 -4.23 -9.58
C TYR A 90 6.56 -3.30 -8.52
N SER A 91 6.07 -3.36 -7.30
CA SER A 91 6.33 -2.37 -6.25
C SER A 91 6.78 -3.04 -4.96
N GLU A 92 7.37 -2.24 -4.07
CA GLU A 92 7.77 -2.67 -2.73
C GLU A 92 6.98 -1.91 -1.66
N LEU A 93 6.38 -2.62 -0.69
CA LEU A 93 5.69 -2.06 0.46
C LEU A 93 6.57 -2.16 1.70
N ILE A 94 6.77 -1.05 2.39
CA ILE A 94 7.40 -1.01 3.71
C ILE A 94 6.48 -0.27 4.68
N ALA A 95 6.06 -0.98 5.72
CA ALA A 95 5.28 -0.44 6.82
C ALA A 95 5.70 -1.16 8.12
N ASP A 96 6.90 -0.84 8.61
CA ASP A 96 7.51 -1.52 9.75
C ASP A 96 6.93 -1.09 11.09
N GLN A 97 6.43 0.16 11.17
CA GLN A 97 5.72 0.65 12.34
C GLN A 97 4.27 0.15 12.32
N SER A 98 3.71 -0.10 13.51
CA SER A 98 2.36 -0.67 13.63
C SER A 98 1.28 0.34 13.27
N PHE A 99 0.43 -0.02 12.30
CA PHE A 99 -0.81 0.70 11.97
C PHE A 99 -1.98 0.10 12.73
N SER A 100 -2.81 0.96 13.32
CA SER A 100 -4.03 0.55 14.02
C SER A 100 -5.25 1.00 13.21
N VAL A 101 -5.94 0.05 12.59
CA VAL A 101 -7.06 0.33 11.67
C VAL A 101 -8.22 -0.65 11.92
N ASP A 102 -9.44 -0.25 11.57
CA ASP A 102 -10.59 -1.16 11.67
C ASP A 102 -10.55 -2.21 10.53
N SER A 103 -10.28 -1.77 9.32
CA SER A 103 -10.25 -2.64 8.14
C SER A 103 -9.16 -2.20 7.17
N LEU A 104 -8.38 -3.17 6.67
CA LEU A 104 -7.36 -2.94 5.66
C LEU A 104 -7.43 -4.00 4.56
N SER A 105 -7.41 -3.55 3.31
CA SER A 105 -7.28 -4.41 2.14
C SER A 105 -5.93 -4.20 1.46
N ILE A 106 -5.14 -5.27 1.31
CA ILE A 106 -3.83 -5.26 0.63
C ILE A 106 -3.91 -6.16 -0.59
N SER A 107 -3.60 -5.62 -1.75
CA SER A 107 -3.55 -6.35 -3.01
C SER A 107 -2.17 -6.20 -3.66
N LEU A 108 -1.47 -7.31 -3.84
CA LEU A 108 -0.14 -7.38 -4.45
C LEU A 108 -0.20 -8.16 -5.76
N ALA A 109 0.37 -7.62 -6.81
CA ALA A 109 0.45 -8.26 -8.13
C ALA A 109 1.82 -8.07 -8.77
N ALA A 110 2.08 -8.85 -9.82
CA ALA A 110 3.24 -8.68 -10.71
C ALA A 110 4.58 -8.63 -9.96
N GLY A 111 4.83 -9.60 -9.10
CA GLY A 111 6.09 -9.73 -8.37
C GLY A 111 6.32 -8.66 -7.29
N SER A 112 5.28 -7.96 -6.86
CA SER A 112 5.41 -7.02 -5.75
C SER A 112 5.81 -7.71 -4.46
N MET A 113 6.61 -7.02 -3.65
CA MET A 113 7.04 -7.50 -2.34
C MET A 113 6.62 -6.53 -1.24
N GLY A 114 6.50 -7.03 -0.01
CA GLY A 114 6.23 -6.11 1.09
C GLY A 114 6.33 -6.68 2.48
N THR A 115 6.42 -5.74 3.42
CA THR A 115 6.29 -5.98 4.86
C THR A 115 5.30 -4.98 5.44
N MET A 116 4.34 -5.49 6.21
CA MET A 116 3.33 -4.67 6.88
C MET A 116 3.17 -5.11 8.32
N ASN A 117 3.33 -4.16 9.25
CA ASN A 117 3.00 -4.34 10.66
C ASN A 117 1.65 -3.66 10.93
N VAL A 118 0.64 -4.45 11.33
CA VAL A 118 -0.73 -3.96 11.43
C VAL A 118 -1.48 -4.57 12.62
N LYS A 119 -2.30 -3.73 13.25
CA LYS A 119 -3.34 -4.12 14.17
C LYS A 119 -4.69 -3.79 13.55
N ALA A 120 -5.47 -4.81 13.17
CA ALA A 120 -6.73 -4.63 12.45
C ALA A 120 -7.84 -5.51 13.02
N LYS A 121 -9.11 -5.07 12.92
CA LYS A 121 -10.25 -5.98 13.14
C LYS A 121 -10.41 -6.91 11.92
N TYR A 122 -10.31 -6.34 10.72
CA TYR A 122 -10.46 -7.09 9.46
C TYR A 122 -9.27 -6.81 8.54
N LEU A 123 -8.55 -7.87 8.17
CA LEU A 123 -7.45 -7.81 7.22
C LEU A 123 -7.75 -8.69 6.01
N HIS A 124 -7.94 -8.06 4.87
CA HIS A 124 -8.10 -8.75 3.59
C HIS A 124 -6.82 -8.66 2.77
N VAL A 125 -6.30 -9.81 2.32
CA VAL A 125 -5.04 -9.90 1.57
C VAL A 125 -5.25 -10.69 0.30
N SER A 126 -4.85 -10.13 -0.83
CA SER A 126 -4.78 -10.82 -2.12
C SER A 126 -3.37 -10.69 -2.68
N ALA A 127 -2.68 -11.82 -2.87
CA ALA A 127 -1.36 -11.85 -3.49
C ALA A 127 -1.38 -12.73 -4.74
N GLY A 128 -0.87 -12.20 -5.84
CA GLY A 128 -0.84 -12.89 -7.13
C GLY A 128 0.43 -12.65 -7.93
N ALA A 129 0.62 -13.45 -8.97
CA ALA A 129 1.70 -13.29 -9.95
C ALA A 129 3.11 -13.14 -9.33
N GLY A 130 3.51 -14.09 -8.47
CA GLY A 130 4.84 -14.13 -7.87
C GLY A 130 5.09 -13.12 -6.75
N SER A 131 4.04 -12.50 -6.21
CA SER A 131 4.17 -11.52 -5.14
C SER A 131 4.42 -12.16 -3.79
N GLN A 132 5.08 -11.42 -2.88
CA GLN A 132 5.42 -11.86 -1.54
C GLN A 132 5.04 -10.81 -0.51
N LEU A 133 4.39 -11.22 0.58
CA LEU A 133 4.03 -10.33 1.68
C LEU A 133 4.39 -10.95 3.03
N ILE A 134 5.01 -10.16 3.88
CA ILE A 134 5.24 -10.50 5.29
C ILE A 134 4.30 -9.65 6.14
N LEU A 135 3.46 -10.30 6.92
CA LEU A 135 2.52 -9.64 7.83
C LEU A 135 2.96 -9.85 9.28
N LYS A 136 2.93 -8.76 10.03
CA LYS A 136 3.26 -8.71 11.46
C LYS A 136 2.14 -8.04 12.24
N GLY A 137 2.11 -8.27 13.56
CA GLY A 137 1.15 -7.64 14.47
C GLY A 137 -0.05 -8.52 14.82
N GLU A 138 -1.27 -8.00 14.74
CA GLU A 138 -2.46 -8.75 15.13
C GLU A 138 -3.70 -8.40 14.29
N THR A 139 -4.59 -9.38 14.09
CA THR A 139 -5.90 -9.15 13.48
C THR A 139 -6.97 -10.06 14.07
N ASP A 140 -8.22 -9.56 14.17
CA ASP A 140 -9.33 -10.41 14.59
C ASP A 140 -9.73 -11.37 13.47
N VAL A 141 -9.80 -10.91 12.23
CA VAL A 141 -10.16 -11.71 11.06
C VAL A 141 -9.14 -11.51 9.95
N LEU A 142 -8.57 -12.60 9.46
CA LEU A 142 -7.72 -12.63 8.26
C LEU A 142 -8.46 -13.37 7.13
N ASP A 143 -8.72 -12.67 6.04
CA ASP A 143 -9.12 -13.25 4.75
C ASP A 143 -7.95 -13.15 3.78
N CYS A 144 -7.34 -14.28 3.42
CA CYS A 144 -6.11 -14.33 2.64
C CYS A 144 -6.27 -15.23 1.42
N THR A 145 -6.02 -14.66 0.25
CA THR A 145 -6.02 -15.38 -1.04
C THR A 145 -4.67 -15.25 -1.72
N THR A 146 -4.11 -16.38 -2.18
CA THR A 146 -2.85 -16.42 -2.94
C THR A 146 -3.05 -17.10 -4.27
N LYS A 147 -2.41 -16.61 -5.35
CA LYS A 147 -2.48 -17.15 -6.70
C LYS A 147 -1.11 -17.01 -7.41
N GLY A 148 -0.79 -17.93 -8.32
CA GLY A 148 0.34 -17.81 -9.24
C GLY A 148 1.69 -17.60 -8.55
N ASN A 149 2.19 -18.60 -7.81
CA ASN A 149 3.48 -18.60 -7.11
C ASN A 149 3.69 -17.42 -6.15
N SER A 150 2.61 -16.90 -5.58
CA SER A 150 2.66 -15.86 -4.55
C SER A 150 2.64 -16.45 -3.14
N SER A 151 3.16 -15.72 -2.18
CA SER A 151 3.19 -16.13 -0.78
C SER A 151 2.83 -15.01 0.18
N VAL A 152 2.15 -15.38 1.26
CA VAL A 152 1.88 -14.49 2.38
C VAL A 152 2.39 -15.18 3.66
N ASN A 153 3.44 -14.59 4.25
CA ASN A 153 4.01 -15.05 5.50
C ASN A 153 3.30 -14.37 6.68
N THR A 154 2.66 -15.17 7.52
CA THR A 154 1.90 -14.73 8.70
C THR A 154 2.50 -15.22 10.01
N ASN A 155 3.77 -15.66 10.02
CA ASN A 155 4.40 -16.23 11.21
C ASN A 155 4.48 -15.25 12.39
N GLU A 156 4.58 -13.95 12.09
CA GLU A 156 4.63 -12.87 13.07
C GLU A 156 3.27 -12.15 13.23
N LEU A 157 2.18 -12.68 12.63
CA LEU A 157 0.83 -12.14 12.73
C LEU A 157 -0.04 -13.01 13.67
N LYS A 158 -0.51 -12.44 14.76
CA LYS A 158 -1.48 -13.09 15.64
C LYS A 158 -2.88 -12.96 15.06
N VAL A 159 -3.53 -14.07 14.70
CA VAL A 159 -4.86 -14.11 14.09
C VAL A 159 -5.85 -14.81 15.01
N ARG A 160 -7.01 -14.19 15.30
CA ARG A 160 -8.09 -14.81 16.08
C ARG A 160 -8.95 -15.75 15.23
N LYS A 161 -9.30 -15.31 14.01
CA LYS A 161 -10.08 -16.09 13.04
C LYS A 161 -9.45 -16.03 11.66
N ASN A 162 -9.05 -17.18 11.13
CA ASN A 162 -8.47 -17.27 9.78
C ASN A 162 -9.53 -17.77 8.78
N VAL A 163 -9.75 -17.01 7.71
CA VAL A 163 -10.61 -17.39 6.58
C VAL A 163 -9.68 -17.50 5.37
N ARG A 164 -9.21 -18.72 5.07
CA ARG A 164 -8.38 -18.97 3.88
C ARG A 164 -9.25 -19.42 2.72
N ASN A 165 -9.26 -18.63 1.67
CA ASN A 165 -9.75 -19.03 0.35
C ASN A 165 -8.54 -19.30 -0.57
N SER A 166 -7.83 -20.40 -0.35
CA SER A 166 -6.82 -20.86 -1.31
C SER A 166 -7.54 -21.53 -2.49
N LYS A 167 -7.75 -20.84 -3.59
CA LYS A 167 -7.98 -21.46 -4.87
C LYS A 167 -6.63 -21.58 -5.58
N THR A 168 -5.97 -22.71 -5.42
CA THR A 168 -4.94 -23.16 -6.36
C THR A 168 -5.68 -23.48 -7.66
N VAL A 169 -5.53 -22.63 -8.66
CA VAL A 169 -5.89 -22.98 -10.04
C VAL A 169 -4.58 -23.41 -10.66
N GLU A 170 -4.50 -24.73 -10.97
CA GLU A 170 -3.45 -25.33 -11.80
C GLU A 170 -3.41 -24.68 -13.20
#